data_2410fea4ca6ff1ce136ccc9985ce1e5b
#
_entry.id   2410fea4ca6ff1ce136ccc9985ce1e5b
#
_cell.length_a   1.000
_cell.length_b   1.000
_cell.length_c   1.000
_cell.angle_alpha   90.00
_cell.angle_beta   90.00
_cell.angle_gamma   90.00
#
_symmetry.space_group_name_H-M   'P 1'
#
loop_
_entity.id
_entity.type
_entity.pdbx_description
1 polymer ?
#
loop_
_entity_poly.entity_id
_entity_poly.type
_entity_poly.pdbx_seq_one_letter_code
_entity_poly.pdbx_strand_id
1 'polypeptide(L)'
;MKLTICLFAVAASITVMSCNNEKKQEQVVTTADTSIAVKDVAVKSMTEGTKKTITIQEVPDTIEYAFKEKYPKAVSPVWVEYTPIETDELPMDNNYYYVTFQDRGTDITSWYNNFGDWVKTSTRIPGDSRLPDAVNKTLNEQYPGYKIEEISKENDKNMDMYDIKLNKGEEKAKLKILPNGEVFKRKEK
;
A
#
# COMPACT_ATOMS: atom_id res chain seq x y z
N MET A 1 -14.99 7.91 -65.02
CA MET A 1 -15.89 8.98 -65.55
C MET A 1 -16.21 9.91 -64.37
N LYS A 2 -15.80 11.23 -64.59
CA LYS A 2 -16.33 12.46 -63.97
C LYS A 2 -16.44 12.53 -62.46
N LEU A 3 -15.51 13.11 -61.66
CA LEU A 3 -15.16 14.54 -61.50
C LEU A 3 -16.39 15.43 -61.23
N THR A 4 -16.54 15.93 -60.00
CA THR A 4 -16.99 17.32 -59.77
C THR A 4 -16.46 17.81 -58.40
N ILE A 5 -15.64 18.85 -58.51
CA ILE A 5 -15.08 19.68 -57.44
C ILE A 5 -16.11 20.79 -57.16
N CYS A 6 -16.32 21.16 -55.92
CA CYS A 6 -16.80 22.50 -55.55
C CYS A 6 -16.00 23.03 -54.36
N LEU A 7 -15.15 23.99 -54.72
CA LEU A 7 -14.48 24.96 -53.85
C LEU A 7 -15.45 26.08 -53.50
N PHE A 8 -15.51 26.50 -52.24
CA PHE A 8 -15.87 27.89 -51.90
C PHE A 8 -15.02 28.33 -50.70
N ALA A 9 -14.19 29.31 -50.98
CA ALA A 9 -13.45 30.12 -50.03
C ALA A 9 -14.09 31.51 -49.93
N VAL A 10 -14.20 32.08 -48.75
CA VAL A 10 -14.25 33.53 -48.45
C VAL A 10 -13.87 33.67 -46.98
N ALA A 11 -12.72 34.14 -46.66
CA ALA A 11 -12.12 35.45 -46.38
C ALA A 11 -12.62 36.16 -45.11
N ALA A 12 -11.71 36.22 -44.15
CA ALA A 12 -11.21 37.32 -43.31
C ALA A 12 -12.17 38.29 -42.62
N SER A 13 -11.98 38.44 -41.29
CA SER A 13 -11.71 39.76 -40.69
C SER A 13 -11.19 39.61 -39.25
N ILE A 14 -10.09 40.29 -39.01
CA ILE A 14 -9.40 40.47 -37.72
C ILE A 14 -10.04 41.68 -37.03
N THR A 15 -10.31 41.56 -35.72
CA THR A 15 -10.33 42.73 -34.84
C THR A 15 -9.86 42.33 -33.44
N VAL A 16 -8.79 42.96 -33.02
CA VAL A 16 -8.24 43.00 -31.64
C VAL A 16 -8.97 44.08 -30.85
N MET A 17 -9.28 43.83 -29.58
CA MET A 17 -9.16 44.77 -28.44
C MET A 17 -9.61 44.07 -27.14
N SER A 18 -8.70 43.83 -26.20
CA SER A 18 -8.38 44.59 -25.00
C SER A 18 -9.40 44.55 -23.85
N CYS A 19 -8.92 43.93 -22.74
CA CYS A 19 -9.18 44.19 -21.29
C CYS A 19 -10.60 44.41 -20.79
N ASN A 20 -11.09 43.59 -19.91
CA ASN A 20 -11.18 43.75 -18.44
C ASN A 20 -12.15 42.74 -17.82
N ASN A 21 -11.72 42.22 -16.69
CA ASN A 21 -12.48 41.76 -15.52
C ASN A 21 -14.00 41.89 -15.59
N GLU A 22 -14.72 40.73 -15.48
CA GLU A 22 -15.81 40.54 -14.55
C GLU A 22 -16.45 39.12 -14.66
N LYS A 23 -16.84 38.61 -13.51
CA LYS A 23 -17.52 37.34 -13.29
C LYS A 23 -18.77 37.18 -14.15
N LYS A 24 -18.93 36.07 -14.87
CA LYS A 24 -20.24 35.54 -15.20
C LYS A 24 -20.25 34.01 -15.27
N GLN A 25 -21.18 33.47 -14.52
CA GLN A 25 -21.61 32.08 -14.57
C GLN A 25 -21.99 31.69 -15.99
N GLU A 26 -21.49 30.56 -16.45
CA GLU A 26 -22.01 29.92 -17.64
C GLU A 26 -22.37 28.47 -17.34
N GLN A 27 -23.60 28.17 -17.67
CA GLN A 27 -24.26 26.89 -17.47
C GLN A 27 -23.51 25.78 -18.19
N VAL A 28 -23.21 24.72 -17.42
CA VAL A 28 -22.69 23.49 -17.95
C VAL A 28 -23.83 22.62 -18.46
N VAL A 29 -23.75 22.33 -19.73
CA VAL A 29 -24.56 21.30 -20.39
C VAL A 29 -24.15 19.95 -19.83
N THR A 30 -25.10 19.27 -19.23
CA THR A 30 -24.97 17.96 -18.62
C THR A 30 -24.82 16.90 -19.72
N THR A 31 -23.63 16.37 -19.90
CA THR A 31 -23.46 15.01 -20.43
C THR A 31 -23.19 14.11 -19.24
N ALA A 32 -24.09 13.17 -19.02
CA ALA A 32 -23.99 12.18 -17.96
C ALA A 32 -22.82 11.22 -18.28
N ASP A 33 -21.67 11.52 -17.71
CA ASP A 33 -20.58 10.56 -17.59
C ASP A 33 -20.58 10.05 -16.15
N THR A 34 -21.00 8.80 -15.97
CA THR A 34 -21.07 8.14 -14.68
C THR A 34 -19.64 7.75 -14.29
N SER A 35 -18.82 8.73 -13.95
CA SER A 35 -17.61 8.50 -13.19
C SER A 35 -18.01 8.28 -11.75
N ILE A 36 -17.94 7.03 -11.32
CA ILE A 36 -18.02 6.65 -9.91
C ILE A 36 -16.92 7.44 -9.20
N ALA A 37 -17.32 8.47 -8.46
CA ALA A 37 -16.41 9.20 -7.59
C ALA A 37 -15.88 8.18 -6.55
N VAL A 38 -14.67 7.67 -6.79
CA VAL A 38 -13.88 7.01 -5.76
C VAL A 38 -13.71 8.07 -4.66
N LYS A 39 -14.38 7.87 -3.54
CA LYS A 39 -14.11 8.66 -2.34
C LYS A 39 -12.60 8.60 -2.12
N ASP A 40 -11.95 9.76 -2.21
CA ASP A 40 -10.58 9.95 -1.76
C ASP A 40 -10.53 9.67 -0.26
N VAL A 41 -10.42 8.41 0.10
CA VAL A 41 -9.95 8.02 1.42
C VAL A 41 -8.47 8.39 1.39
N ALA A 42 -8.09 9.36 2.22
CA ALA A 42 -6.69 9.77 2.36
C ALA A 42 -5.86 8.55 2.80
N VAL A 43 -5.30 7.85 1.83
CA VAL A 43 -4.49 6.66 2.08
C VAL A 43 -3.13 7.11 2.62
N LYS A 44 -2.86 6.75 3.86
CA LYS A 44 -1.64 7.14 4.57
C LYS A 44 -0.40 6.59 3.85
N SER A 45 0.52 7.48 3.45
CA SER A 45 1.79 7.07 2.81
C SER A 45 2.63 6.21 3.75
N MET A 46 3.22 5.13 3.23
CA MET A 46 4.12 4.26 3.99
C MET A 46 5.55 4.82 3.94
N THR A 47 5.95 5.57 4.95
CA THR A 47 7.36 5.79 5.30
C THR A 47 7.75 4.77 6.36
N GLU A 48 9.02 4.41 6.44
CA GLU A 48 9.51 3.41 7.39
C GLU A 48 10.54 4.05 8.32
N GLY A 49 10.51 3.67 9.60
CA GLY A 49 11.49 4.07 10.60
C GLY A 49 12.89 3.48 10.38
N THR A 50 13.79 3.72 11.31
CA THR A 50 15.18 3.25 11.23
C THR A 50 15.29 1.78 11.66
N LYS A 51 16.07 0.99 10.91
CA LYS A 51 16.30 -0.44 11.13
C LYS A 51 17.78 -0.69 11.41
N LYS A 52 18.08 -1.44 12.47
CA LYS A 52 19.41 -1.92 12.81
C LYS A 52 19.37 -3.43 13.00
N THR A 53 20.05 -4.18 12.13
CA THR A 53 20.25 -5.62 12.37
C THR A 53 21.12 -5.82 13.60
N ILE A 54 20.70 -6.69 14.51
CA ILE A 54 21.35 -6.96 15.78
C ILE A 54 21.61 -8.45 15.95
N THR A 55 22.55 -8.77 16.83
CA THR A 55 22.83 -10.15 17.23
C THR A 55 21.87 -10.59 18.34
N ILE A 56 21.76 -11.90 18.58
CA ILE A 56 20.91 -12.42 19.64
C ILE A 56 21.30 -11.90 21.04
N GLN A 57 22.59 -11.60 21.26
CA GLN A 57 23.09 -11.06 22.51
C GLN A 57 22.68 -9.60 22.78
N GLU A 58 22.25 -8.89 21.72
CA GLU A 58 21.73 -7.53 21.82
C GLU A 58 20.21 -7.49 21.99
N VAL A 59 19.53 -8.64 21.86
CA VAL A 59 18.07 -8.74 22.08
C VAL A 59 17.80 -8.79 23.59
N PRO A 60 16.87 -7.98 24.13
CA PRO A 60 16.46 -8.09 25.53
C PRO A 60 15.93 -9.49 25.89
N ASP A 61 16.34 -10.02 27.04
CA ASP A 61 15.97 -11.37 27.49
C ASP A 61 14.46 -11.61 27.50
N THR A 62 13.67 -10.59 27.85
CA THR A 62 12.20 -10.66 27.86
C THR A 62 11.62 -10.93 26.48
N ILE A 63 12.23 -10.32 25.44
CA ILE A 63 11.80 -10.49 24.05
C ILE A 63 12.22 -11.87 23.53
N GLU A 64 13.48 -12.26 23.82
CA GLU A 64 13.96 -13.58 23.43
C GLU A 64 13.11 -14.70 24.06
N TYR A 65 12.77 -14.55 25.32
CA TYR A 65 11.88 -15.50 26.02
C TYR A 65 10.49 -15.56 25.36
N ALA A 66 9.83 -14.42 25.15
CA ALA A 66 8.52 -14.35 24.52
C ALA A 66 8.51 -14.94 23.11
N PHE A 67 9.59 -14.71 22.35
CA PHE A 67 9.75 -15.32 21.03
C PHE A 67 9.88 -16.84 21.09
N LYS A 68 10.74 -17.36 21.95
CA LYS A 68 10.97 -18.81 22.11
C LYS A 68 9.72 -19.54 22.58
N GLU A 69 8.96 -18.92 23.49
CA GLU A 69 7.69 -19.48 23.97
C GLU A 69 6.67 -19.57 22.83
N LYS A 70 6.53 -18.50 22.04
CA LYS A 70 5.55 -18.43 20.95
C LYS A 70 5.94 -19.28 19.73
N TYR A 71 7.23 -19.36 19.41
CA TYR A 71 7.76 -20.02 18.23
C TYR A 71 8.89 -21.01 18.55
N PRO A 72 8.60 -22.10 19.28
CA PRO A 72 9.64 -23.04 19.74
C PRO A 72 10.30 -23.84 18.61
N LYS A 73 9.75 -23.78 17.39
CA LYS A 73 10.27 -24.43 16.19
C LYS A 73 10.85 -23.47 15.15
N ALA A 74 11.03 -22.22 15.54
CA ALA A 74 11.63 -21.22 14.66
C ALA A 74 13.06 -21.60 14.28
N VAL A 75 13.38 -21.44 12.98
CA VAL A 75 14.73 -21.66 12.46
C VAL A 75 15.25 -20.40 11.78
N SER A 76 16.58 -20.21 11.85
CA SER A 76 17.28 -19.09 11.22
C SER A 76 16.72 -17.70 11.59
N PRO A 77 16.56 -17.38 12.89
CA PRO A 77 16.04 -16.07 13.29
C PRO A 77 17.05 -14.97 12.99
N VAL A 78 16.56 -13.90 12.35
CA VAL A 78 17.31 -12.66 12.08
C VAL A 78 16.61 -11.54 12.83
N TRP A 79 17.33 -10.88 13.75
CA TRP A 79 16.82 -9.85 14.64
C TRP A 79 17.10 -8.45 14.14
N VAL A 80 16.14 -7.56 14.30
CA VAL A 80 16.25 -6.15 13.96
C VAL A 80 15.63 -5.31 15.06
N GLU A 81 16.42 -4.33 15.53
CA GLU A 81 15.93 -3.22 16.33
C GLU A 81 15.31 -2.16 15.41
N TYR A 82 14.14 -1.67 15.76
CA TYR A 82 13.36 -0.72 14.97
C TYR A 82 13.00 0.51 15.77
N THR A 83 13.41 1.67 15.28
CA THR A 83 13.00 2.97 15.84
C THR A 83 11.91 3.54 14.95
N PRO A 84 10.67 3.69 15.46
CA PRO A 84 9.54 4.20 14.68
C PRO A 84 9.70 5.68 14.36
N ILE A 85 8.96 6.12 13.33
CA ILE A 85 8.78 7.53 12.99
C ILE A 85 7.29 7.90 13.10
N GLU A 86 6.99 9.19 13.08
CA GLU A 86 5.63 9.72 13.30
C GLU A 86 4.56 9.14 12.37
N THR A 87 4.95 8.68 11.17
CA THR A 87 4.03 8.08 10.19
C THR A 87 3.82 6.57 10.37
N ASP A 88 4.53 5.95 11.31
CA ASP A 88 4.33 4.55 11.65
C ASP A 88 3.04 4.36 12.47
N GLU A 89 2.53 3.13 12.50
CA GLU A 89 1.39 2.76 13.34
C GLU A 89 1.80 2.38 14.76
N LEU A 90 3.09 2.53 15.04
CA LEU A 90 3.69 2.21 16.33
C LEU A 90 3.87 3.49 17.15
N PRO A 91 3.58 3.48 18.46
CA PRO A 91 3.94 4.56 19.35
C PRO A 91 5.44 4.92 19.24
N MET A 92 5.76 6.21 19.21
CA MET A 92 7.14 6.70 19.06
C MET A 92 7.95 6.70 20.37
N ASP A 93 7.33 6.39 21.48
CA ASP A 93 7.91 6.42 22.82
C ASP A 93 8.80 5.20 23.14
N ASN A 94 8.86 4.22 22.23
CA ASN A 94 9.59 2.98 22.43
C ASN A 94 10.33 2.53 21.17
N ASN A 95 11.44 1.83 21.35
CA ASN A 95 12.00 0.98 20.32
C ASN A 95 11.20 -0.32 20.25
N TYR A 96 11.18 -0.89 19.05
CA TYR A 96 10.57 -2.18 18.77
C TYR A 96 11.63 -3.15 18.27
N TYR A 97 11.33 -4.41 18.40
CA TYR A 97 12.17 -5.48 17.89
C TYR A 97 11.33 -6.35 16.98
N TYR A 98 11.86 -6.70 15.82
CA TYR A 98 11.24 -7.74 15.03
C TYR A 98 12.25 -8.82 14.68
N VAL A 99 11.73 -10.03 14.54
CA VAL A 99 12.50 -11.20 14.14
C VAL A 99 11.85 -11.80 12.90
N THR A 100 12.68 -12.02 11.87
CA THR A 100 12.28 -12.78 10.69
C THR A 100 12.88 -14.17 10.78
N PHE A 101 12.06 -15.19 10.60
CA PHE A 101 12.44 -16.59 10.79
C PHE A 101 11.55 -17.49 9.93
N GLN A 102 11.88 -18.78 9.88
CA GLN A 102 11.00 -19.80 9.31
C GLN A 102 10.40 -20.66 10.41
N ASP A 103 9.09 -20.91 10.31
CA ASP A 103 8.40 -21.94 11.07
C ASP A 103 7.65 -22.87 10.12
N ARG A 104 7.99 -24.15 10.16
CA ARG A 104 7.40 -25.19 9.28
C ARG A 104 7.44 -24.83 7.79
N GLY A 105 8.55 -24.22 7.35
CA GLY A 105 8.76 -23.82 5.96
C GLY A 105 8.01 -22.57 5.53
N THR A 106 7.43 -21.82 6.47
CA THR A 106 6.77 -20.54 6.20
C THR A 106 7.60 -19.41 6.75
N ASP A 107 7.85 -18.38 5.94
CA ASP A 107 8.53 -17.17 6.37
C ASP A 107 7.60 -16.30 7.21
N ILE A 108 8.05 -15.96 8.41
CA ILE A 108 7.30 -15.20 9.41
C ILE A 108 8.16 -14.04 9.91
N THR A 109 7.53 -12.89 10.14
CA THR A 109 8.12 -11.77 10.87
C THR A 109 7.23 -11.47 12.08
N SER A 110 7.79 -11.53 13.28
CA SER A 110 7.06 -11.23 14.53
C SER A 110 7.65 -10.01 15.20
N TRP A 111 6.79 -9.12 15.69
CA TRP A 111 7.15 -7.83 16.29
C TRP A 111 6.86 -7.82 17.78
N TYR A 112 7.75 -7.22 18.54
CA TYR A 112 7.68 -7.06 19.98
C TYR A 112 8.02 -5.62 20.37
N ASN A 113 7.40 -5.12 21.44
CA ASN A 113 7.84 -3.88 22.06
C ASN A 113 9.06 -4.14 22.97
N ASN A 114 9.65 -3.09 23.52
CA ASN A 114 10.82 -3.19 24.42
C ASN A 114 10.54 -3.91 25.76
N PHE A 115 9.27 -4.19 26.09
CA PHE A 115 8.87 -4.94 27.28
C PHE A 115 8.71 -6.44 27.03
N GLY A 116 8.80 -6.87 25.78
CA GLY A 116 8.59 -8.26 25.38
C GLY A 116 7.15 -8.58 24.97
N ASP A 117 6.24 -7.59 24.98
CA ASP A 117 4.87 -7.82 24.53
C ASP A 117 4.84 -7.99 23.01
N TRP A 118 4.12 -9.02 22.57
CA TRP A 118 3.85 -9.21 21.16
C TRP A 118 2.97 -8.09 20.58
N VAL A 119 3.39 -7.54 19.46
CA VAL A 119 2.71 -6.44 18.76
C VAL A 119 1.92 -6.98 17.58
N LYS A 120 2.60 -7.65 16.65
CA LYS A 120 2.02 -8.20 15.43
C LYS A 120 2.87 -9.31 14.82
N THR A 121 2.26 -10.06 13.94
CA THR A 121 2.95 -11.08 13.11
C THR A 121 2.57 -10.89 11.64
N SER A 122 3.56 -10.95 10.76
CA SER A 122 3.39 -11.01 9.31
C SER A 122 3.82 -12.40 8.82
N THR A 123 2.93 -13.10 8.15
CA THR A 123 3.16 -14.45 7.62
C THR A 123 3.11 -14.41 6.10
N ARG A 124 4.17 -14.82 5.43
CA ARG A 124 4.20 -14.91 3.97
C ARG A 124 3.20 -15.93 3.46
N ILE A 125 2.43 -15.53 2.46
CA ILE A 125 1.45 -16.40 1.79
C ILE A 125 1.99 -16.71 0.39
N PRO A 126 2.15 -18.00 0.00
CA PRO A 126 2.56 -18.37 -1.34
C PRO A 126 1.40 -18.17 -2.34
N GLY A 127 1.56 -17.22 -3.26
CA GLY A 127 0.58 -16.93 -4.32
C GLY A 127 -0.70 -16.21 -3.85
N ASP A 128 -1.53 -15.84 -4.81
CA ASP A 128 -2.77 -15.05 -4.63
C ASP A 128 -4.01 -15.92 -4.35
N SER A 129 -3.92 -17.23 -4.53
CA SER A 129 -5.04 -18.18 -4.41
C SER A 129 -5.71 -18.24 -3.02
N ARG A 130 -5.13 -17.60 -2.02
CA ARG A 130 -5.62 -17.56 -0.65
C ARG A 130 -6.19 -16.20 -0.22
N LEU A 131 -6.20 -15.24 -1.13
CA LEU A 131 -6.79 -13.94 -0.83
C LEU A 131 -8.32 -14.02 -0.82
N PRO A 132 -8.98 -13.27 0.09
CA PRO A 132 -10.43 -13.09 0.03
C PRO A 132 -10.90 -12.50 -1.30
N ASP A 133 -12.11 -12.85 -1.73
CA ASP A 133 -12.70 -12.36 -2.98
C ASP A 133 -12.77 -10.84 -3.02
N ALA A 134 -13.06 -10.19 -1.91
CA ALA A 134 -13.10 -8.74 -1.81
C ALA A 134 -11.72 -8.10 -2.06
N VAL A 135 -10.64 -8.71 -1.58
CA VAL A 135 -9.26 -8.26 -1.84
C VAL A 135 -8.91 -8.45 -3.31
N ASN A 136 -9.22 -9.63 -3.88
CA ASN A 136 -9.00 -9.89 -5.30
C ASN A 136 -9.78 -8.91 -6.19
N LYS A 137 -11.03 -8.60 -5.83
CA LYS A 137 -11.84 -7.60 -6.52
C LYS A 137 -11.15 -6.23 -6.53
N THR A 138 -10.71 -5.76 -5.37
CA THR A 138 -9.99 -4.46 -5.25
C THR A 138 -8.73 -4.43 -6.11
N LEU A 139 -7.92 -5.51 -6.10
CA LEU A 139 -6.72 -5.59 -6.92
C LEU A 139 -7.04 -5.51 -8.42
N ASN A 140 -8.04 -6.25 -8.87
CA ASN A 140 -8.44 -6.27 -10.29
C ASN A 140 -9.01 -4.92 -10.77
N GLU A 141 -9.79 -4.24 -9.93
CA GLU A 141 -10.45 -2.98 -10.28
C GLU A 141 -9.51 -1.77 -10.20
N GLN A 142 -8.68 -1.70 -9.16
CA GLN A 142 -7.84 -0.51 -8.89
C GLN A 142 -6.40 -0.65 -9.40
N TYR A 143 -5.91 -1.88 -9.63
CA TYR A 143 -4.55 -2.16 -10.09
C TYR A 143 -4.51 -3.04 -11.34
N PRO A 144 -5.23 -2.67 -12.42
CA PRO A 144 -5.30 -3.48 -13.63
C PRO A 144 -3.92 -3.61 -14.28
N GLY A 145 -3.54 -4.87 -14.58
CA GLY A 145 -2.27 -5.19 -15.22
C GLY A 145 -1.05 -5.23 -14.28
N TYR A 146 -1.22 -4.95 -13.00
CA TYR A 146 -0.18 -5.23 -12.01
C TYR A 146 -0.11 -6.73 -11.72
N LYS A 147 1.12 -7.20 -11.47
CA LYS A 147 1.38 -8.56 -11.00
C LYS A 147 1.71 -8.54 -9.52
N ILE A 148 1.20 -9.51 -8.80
CA ILE A 148 1.54 -9.72 -7.40
C ILE A 148 2.96 -10.26 -7.32
N GLU A 149 3.84 -9.55 -6.61
CA GLU A 149 5.23 -9.95 -6.33
C GLU A 149 5.33 -10.69 -5.00
N GLU A 150 4.61 -10.21 -4.00
CA GLU A 150 4.65 -10.77 -2.65
C GLU A 150 3.33 -10.50 -1.92
N ILE A 151 2.90 -11.45 -1.11
CA ILE A 151 1.77 -11.31 -0.20
C ILE A 151 2.19 -11.77 1.19
N SER A 152 1.82 -10.98 2.20
CA SER A 152 1.88 -11.40 3.59
C SER A 152 0.56 -11.13 4.28
N LYS A 153 0.12 -12.02 5.15
CA LYS A 153 -0.97 -11.77 6.08
C LYS A 153 -0.39 -11.19 7.36
N GLU A 154 -0.79 -9.99 7.71
CA GLU A 154 -0.45 -9.33 8.97
C GLU A 154 -1.61 -9.49 9.96
N ASN A 155 -1.27 -9.94 11.18
CA ASN A 155 -2.19 -10.01 12.30
C ASN A 155 -1.63 -9.15 13.43
N ASP A 156 -2.44 -8.30 14.00
CA ASP A 156 -2.16 -7.63 15.27
C ASP A 156 -3.26 -7.95 16.31
N LYS A 157 -3.26 -7.25 17.46
CA LYS A 157 -4.26 -7.47 18.52
C LYS A 157 -5.69 -7.11 18.11
N ASN A 158 -5.87 -6.30 17.06
CA ASN A 158 -7.14 -5.66 16.71
C ASN A 158 -7.66 -6.07 15.33
N MET A 159 -6.78 -6.37 14.38
CA MET A 159 -7.20 -6.60 13.01
C MET A 159 -6.26 -7.53 12.23
N ASP A 160 -6.82 -8.12 11.19
CA ASP A 160 -6.09 -8.82 10.14
C ASP A 160 -6.01 -7.91 8.91
N MET A 161 -4.90 -7.93 8.19
CA MET A 161 -4.75 -7.26 6.91
C MET A 161 -3.80 -8.02 5.98
N TYR A 162 -3.80 -7.65 4.70
CA TYR A 162 -2.90 -8.19 3.69
C TYR A 162 -1.92 -7.09 3.25
N ASP A 163 -0.63 -7.34 3.41
CA ASP A 163 0.45 -6.52 2.86
C ASP A 163 0.84 -7.12 1.50
N ILE A 164 0.59 -6.38 0.42
CA ILE A 164 0.73 -6.86 -0.95
C ILE A 164 1.68 -5.97 -1.72
N LYS A 165 2.73 -6.56 -2.30
CA LYS A 165 3.62 -5.88 -3.23
C LYS A 165 3.21 -6.22 -4.65
N LEU A 166 3.06 -5.18 -5.46
CA LEU A 166 2.65 -5.24 -6.85
C LEU A 166 3.72 -4.65 -7.76
N ASN A 167 3.84 -5.17 -8.98
CA ASN A 167 4.66 -4.58 -10.03
C ASN A 167 3.95 -4.55 -11.38
N LYS A 168 4.29 -3.53 -12.21
CA LYS A 168 3.86 -3.41 -13.60
C LYS A 168 4.98 -2.74 -14.40
N GLY A 169 5.90 -3.55 -14.94
CA GLY A 169 7.12 -3.02 -15.53
C GLY A 169 8.02 -2.38 -14.48
N GLU A 170 8.27 -1.07 -14.58
CA GLU A 170 9.05 -0.30 -13.61
C GLU A 170 8.20 0.26 -12.45
N GLU A 171 6.89 0.31 -12.65
CA GLU A 171 5.94 0.79 -11.62
C GLU A 171 5.82 -0.25 -10.49
N LYS A 172 5.90 0.22 -9.26
CA LYS A 172 5.73 -0.61 -8.05
C LYS A 172 4.70 0.00 -7.12
N ALA A 173 3.88 -0.85 -6.53
CA ALA A 173 2.95 -0.46 -5.48
C ALA A 173 3.06 -1.41 -4.28
N LYS A 174 2.94 -0.84 -3.09
CA LYS A 174 2.80 -1.59 -1.85
C LYS A 174 1.49 -1.18 -1.19
N LEU A 175 0.66 -2.18 -0.87
CA LEU A 175 -0.67 -1.97 -0.36
C LEU A 175 -0.86 -2.72 0.96
N LYS A 176 -1.56 -2.10 1.90
CA LYS A 176 -2.21 -2.81 3.01
C LYS A 176 -3.71 -2.80 2.75
N ILE A 177 -4.30 -3.98 2.65
CA ILE A 177 -5.71 -4.18 2.33
C ILE A 177 -6.37 -5.00 3.45
N LEU A 178 -7.51 -4.52 3.93
CA LEU A 178 -8.34 -5.25 4.89
C LEU A 178 -9.03 -6.44 4.22
N PRO A 179 -9.47 -7.48 4.98
CA PRO A 179 -10.16 -8.63 4.41
C PRO A 179 -11.45 -8.30 3.64
N ASN A 180 -12.07 -7.15 3.93
CA ASN A 180 -13.24 -6.62 3.20
C ASN A 180 -12.90 -5.93 1.87
N GLY A 181 -11.61 -5.86 1.49
CA GLY A 181 -11.14 -5.24 0.27
C GLY A 181 -10.83 -3.74 0.38
N GLU A 182 -11.02 -3.13 1.53
CA GLU A 182 -10.68 -1.72 1.75
C GLU A 182 -9.16 -1.51 1.77
N VAL A 183 -8.65 -0.55 0.98
CA VAL A 183 -7.25 -0.18 0.98
C VAL A 183 -6.95 0.72 2.18
N PHE A 184 -6.28 0.16 3.17
CA PHE A 184 -5.92 0.84 4.41
C PHE A 184 -4.71 1.76 4.23
N LYS A 185 -3.70 1.31 3.46
CA LYS A 185 -2.49 2.07 3.12
C LYS A 185 -1.99 1.74 1.73
N ARG A 186 -1.36 2.72 1.06
CA ARG A 186 -0.65 2.51 -0.22
C ARG A 186 0.64 3.31 -0.29
N LYS A 187 1.61 2.77 -1.03
CA LYS A 187 2.83 3.45 -1.48
C LYS A 187 3.06 3.07 -2.94
N GLU A 188 3.23 4.06 -3.77
CA GLU A 188 3.53 3.91 -5.21
C GLU A 188 4.90 4.54 -5.50
N LYS A 189 5.65 3.93 -6.43
CA LYS A 189 6.95 4.42 -6.91
C LYS A 189 6.98 4.33 -8.43
#